data_5b8032479cb7a12a66b24a59fa124012
#
_entry.id   5b8032479cb7a12a66b24a59fa124012
#
_cell.length_a   1.000
_cell.length_b   1.000
_cell.length_c   1.000
_cell.angle_alpha   90.00
_cell.angle_beta   90.00
_cell.angle_gamma   90.00
#
_symmetry.space_group_name_H-M   'P 1'
#
loop_
_entity.id
_entity.type
_entity.pdbx_description
1 polymer ?
#
loop_
_entity_poly.entity_id
_entity_poly.type
_entity_poly.pdbx_seq_one_letter_code
_entity_poly.pdbx_strand_id
1 'polypeptide(L)'
;MDEERREKEEKETIRKRVGALSAFLDVLEDALGRRFNLKDVEERFLLQKYVYIARLFGFDPGYHFNFFIYGPLSEELAEDLYEFRHYRFEPHPEYASSFKAYLFKKLVKEKDKHWITLAATIVFTTEKNPEITMGELADRVVKLTKCTVDQVIHTYSEVKEYIKGKEHSLGM
;
A
#
# COMPACT_ATOMS: atom_id res chain seq x y z
N MET A 1 15.66 28.71 -18.05
CA MET A 1 16.68 27.67 -17.73
C MET A 1 16.27 26.85 -16.52
N ASP A 2 16.04 27.47 -15.36
CA ASP A 2 15.66 26.72 -14.16
C ASP A 2 14.30 26.05 -14.28
N GLU A 3 13.37 26.66 -14.98
CA GLU A 3 12.03 26.12 -15.19
C GLU A 3 12.04 24.90 -16.09
N GLU A 4 12.78 24.94 -17.19
CA GLU A 4 12.96 23.78 -18.09
C GLU A 4 13.62 22.61 -17.38
N ARG A 5 14.58 22.88 -16.50
CA ARG A 5 15.27 21.86 -15.72
C ARG A 5 14.32 21.20 -14.72
N ARG A 6 13.48 21.98 -14.04
CA ARG A 6 12.47 21.48 -13.11
C ARG A 6 11.46 20.58 -13.80
N GLU A 7 10.95 21.02 -14.95
CA GLU A 7 10.01 20.23 -15.75
C GLU A 7 10.61 18.89 -16.17
N LYS A 8 11.87 18.91 -16.57
CA LYS A 8 12.59 17.73 -17.00
C LYS A 8 12.80 16.74 -15.85
N GLU A 9 13.17 17.25 -14.66
CA GLU A 9 13.35 16.45 -13.45
C GLU A 9 12.01 15.86 -12.98
N GLU A 10 10.94 16.63 -13.06
CA GLU A 10 9.60 16.20 -12.68
C GLU A 10 9.09 15.08 -13.60
N LYS A 11 9.27 15.21 -14.90
CA LYS A 11 8.92 14.18 -15.88
C LYS A 11 9.69 12.89 -15.64
N GLU A 12 10.98 12.99 -15.31
CA GLU A 12 11.82 11.84 -15.00
C GLU A 12 11.35 11.14 -13.73
N THR A 13 10.99 11.90 -12.69
CA THR A 13 10.44 11.37 -11.43
C THR A 13 9.16 10.59 -11.69
N ILE A 14 8.24 11.14 -12.46
CA ILE A 14 6.98 10.50 -12.81
C ILE A 14 7.26 9.23 -13.62
N ARG A 15 8.15 9.29 -14.60
CA ARG A 15 8.49 8.13 -15.44
C ARG A 15 9.00 6.95 -14.62
N LYS A 16 9.88 7.23 -13.66
CA LYS A 16 10.40 6.19 -12.76
C LYS A 16 9.30 5.63 -11.85
N ARG A 17 8.47 6.50 -11.33
CA ARG A 17 7.37 6.12 -10.44
C ARG A 17 6.37 5.21 -11.15
N VAL A 18 5.94 5.56 -12.37
CA VAL A 18 4.98 4.74 -13.11
C VAL A 18 5.60 3.45 -13.62
N GLY A 19 6.88 3.45 -13.95
CA GLY A 19 7.60 2.22 -14.31
C GLY A 19 7.68 1.26 -13.14
N ALA A 20 7.98 1.77 -11.94
CA ALA A 20 7.98 0.98 -10.72
C ALA A 20 6.59 0.46 -10.40
N LEU A 21 5.55 1.29 -10.54
CA LEU A 21 4.16 0.89 -10.30
C LEU A 21 3.73 -0.23 -11.25
N SER A 22 4.08 -0.13 -12.52
CA SER A 22 3.76 -1.17 -13.50
C SER A 22 4.41 -2.51 -13.14
N ALA A 23 5.68 -2.48 -12.73
CA ALA A 23 6.39 -3.67 -12.26
C ALA A 23 5.71 -4.25 -11.00
N PHE A 24 5.30 -3.38 -10.08
CA PHE A 24 4.58 -3.79 -8.87
C PHE A 24 3.25 -4.50 -9.21
N LEU A 25 2.49 -3.96 -10.16
CA LEU A 25 1.22 -4.56 -10.57
C LEU A 25 1.43 -5.97 -11.11
N ASP A 26 2.48 -6.20 -11.88
CA ASP A 26 2.81 -7.54 -12.36
C ASP A 26 3.07 -8.50 -11.20
N VAL A 27 3.81 -8.08 -10.20
CA VAL A 27 4.08 -8.87 -8.99
C VAL A 27 2.80 -9.18 -8.24
N LEU A 28 1.95 -8.18 -8.05
CA LEU A 28 0.71 -8.32 -7.30
C LEU A 28 -0.28 -9.24 -8.03
N GLU A 29 -0.45 -9.04 -9.33
CA GLU A 29 -1.35 -9.86 -10.13
C GLU A 29 -0.90 -11.32 -10.16
N ASP A 30 0.41 -11.55 -10.24
CA ASP A 30 0.96 -12.89 -10.13
C ASP A 30 0.67 -13.51 -8.76
N ALA A 31 0.87 -12.76 -7.69
CA ALA A 31 0.63 -13.24 -6.33
C ALA A 31 -0.83 -13.61 -6.08
N LEU A 32 -1.76 -12.83 -6.61
CA LEU A 32 -3.19 -13.03 -6.41
C LEU A 32 -3.84 -13.94 -7.45
N GLY A 33 -3.13 -14.24 -8.53
CA GLY A 33 -3.66 -15.08 -9.61
C GLY A 33 -4.79 -14.42 -10.39
N ARG A 34 -4.82 -13.08 -10.45
CA ARG A 34 -5.85 -12.34 -11.18
C ARG A 34 -5.34 -11.01 -11.70
N ARG A 35 -6.04 -10.44 -12.66
CA ARG A 35 -5.76 -9.09 -13.15
C ARG A 35 -6.72 -8.08 -12.55
N PHE A 36 -6.24 -6.85 -12.34
CA PHE A 36 -7.06 -5.75 -11.88
C PHE A 36 -7.66 -5.00 -13.07
N ASN A 37 -8.94 -4.65 -12.95
CA ASN A 37 -9.60 -3.79 -13.92
C ASN A 37 -9.44 -2.34 -13.48
N LEU A 38 -8.50 -1.62 -14.09
CA LEU A 38 -8.18 -0.25 -13.67
C LEU A 38 -9.22 0.78 -14.11
N LYS A 39 -10.22 0.39 -14.90
CA LYS A 39 -11.38 1.23 -15.23
C LYS A 39 -12.36 1.29 -14.08
N ASP A 40 -12.32 0.28 -13.19
CA ASP A 40 -13.19 0.18 -12.02
C ASP A 40 -12.59 0.98 -10.86
N VAL A 41 -13.35 1.95 -10.34
CA VAL A 41 -12.91 2.80 -9.24
C VAL A 41 -12.65 2.00 -7.97
N GLU A 42 -13.45 0.95 -7.69
CA GLU A 42 -13.25 0.10 -6.53
C GLU A 42 -11.93 -0.66 -6.59
N GLU A 43 -11.57 -1.13 -7.79
CA GLU A 43 -10.28 -1.80 -8.01
C GLU A 43 -9.12 -0.84 -7.79
N ARG A 44 -9.24 0.41 -8.21
CA ARG A 44 -8.21 1.42 -7.97
C ARG A 44 -8.07 1.73 -6.47
N PHE A 45 -9.17 1.81 -5.73
CA PHE A 45 -9.13 1.97 -4.27
C PHE A 45 -8.47 0.79 -3.58
N LEU A 46 -8.75 -0.41 -4.06
CA LEU A 46 -8.13 -1.62 -3.52
C LEU A 46 -6.61 -1.60 -3.73
N LEU A 47 -6.17 -1.18 -4.93
CA LEU A 47 -4.74 -1.07 -5.24
C LEU A 47 -4.03 -0.05 -4.33
N GLN A 48 -4.70 1.02 -3.92
CA GLN A 48 -4.14 1.96 -2.96
C GLN A 48 -3.68 1.25 -1.68
N LYS A 49 -4.48 0.31 -1.21
CA LYS A 49 -4.18 -0.44 0.01
C LYS A 49 -3.00 -1.39 -0.18
N TYR A 50 -2.93 -2.06 -1.33
CA TYR A 50 -1.81 -2.95 -1.64
C TYR A 50 -0.50 -2.19 -1.76
N VAL A 51 -0.51 -1.04 -2.43
CA VAL A 51 0.69 -0.20 -2.54
C VAL A 51 1.11 0.32 -1.16
N TYR A 52 0.13 0.71 -0.33
CA TYR A 52 0.41 1.16 1.03
C TYR A 52 1.15 0.09 1.85
N ILE A 53 0.65 -1.14 1.81
CA ILE A 53 1.29 -2.27 2.52
C ILE A 53 2.65 -2.61 1.91
N ALA A 54 2.78 -2.51 0.60
CA ALA A 54 4.06 -2.82 -0.08
C ALA A 54 5.21 -1.92 0.39
N ARG A 55 4.92 -0.73 0.91
CA ARG A 55 5.93 0.16 1.52
C ARG A 55 6.71 -0.55 2.63
N LEU A 56 6.04 -1.40 3.39
CA LEU A 56 6.66 -2.15 4.49
C LEU A 56 7.72 -3.12 3.97
N PHE A 57 7.67 -3.44 2.69
CA PHE A 57 8.59 -4.36 2.02
C PHE A 57 9.56 -3.63 1.09
N GLY A 58 9.68 -2.31 1.25
CA GLY A 58 10.63 -1.51 0.49
C GLY A 58 10.12 -0.97 -0.83
N PHE A 59 8.83 -1.11 -1.16
CA PHE A 59 8.26 -0.49 -2.33
C PHE A 59 7.88 0.96 -2.00
N ASP A 60 8.74 1.89 -2.37
CA ASP A 60 8.55 3.31 -2.06
C ASP A 60 9.01 4.19 -3.22
N PRO A 61 8.23 4.25 -4.32
CA PRO A 61 8.59 5.08 -5.47
C PRO A 61 8.19 6.55 -5.32
N GLY A 62 7.75 6.98 -4.13
CA GLY A 62 7.46 8.38 -3.84
C GLY A 62 6.00 8.73 -3.63
N TYR A 63 5.16 7.76 -3.35
CA TYR A 63 3.76 8.02 -3.03
C TYR A 63 3.60 8.44 -1.57
N HIS A 64 2.81 9.50 -1.34
CA HIS A 64 2.50 10.01 -0.01
C HIS A 64 1.07 9.65 0.34
N PHE A 65 0.85 9.05 1.51
CA PHE A 65 -0.45 8.57 1.93
C PHE A 65 -1.02 9.38 3.07
N ASN A 66 -2.31 9.72 2.96
CA ASN A 66 -3.13 10.30 4.02
C ASN A 66 -4.31 9.38 4.29
N PHE A 67 -4.96 9.55 5.43
CA PHE A 67 -6.11 8.75 5.78
C PHE A 67 -7.39 9.37 5.23
N PHE A 68 -8.19 8.55 4.56
CA PHE A 68 -9.52 8.91 4.07
C PHE A 68 -10.54 7.92 4.63
N ILE A 69 -11.83 8.15 4.35
CA ILE A 69 -12.94 7.30 4.82
C ILE A 69 -12.70 5.81 4.49
N TYR A 70 -12.07 5.54 3.35
CA TYR A 70 -11.83 4.18 2.86
C TYR A 70 -10.41 3.66 3.17
N GLY A 71 -9.69 4.32 4.07
CA GLY A 71 -8.34 3.92 4.46
C GLY A 71 -7.26 4.83 3.88
N PRO A 72 -5.98 4.40 3.90
CA PRO A 72 -4.89 5.21 3.35
C PRO A 72 -5.08 5.46 1.85
N LEU A 73 -4.81 6.70 1.43
CA LEU A 73 -4.95 7.10 0.03
C LEU A 73 -3.86 8.09 -0.34
N SER A 74 -3.26 7.87 -1.50
CA SER A 74 -2.27 8.76 -2.10
C SER A 74 -2.86 9.41 -3.35
N GLU A 75 -2.81 10.73 -3.42
CA GLU A 75 -3.29 11.46 -4.59
C GLU A 75 -2.45 11.18 -5.82
N GLU A 76 -1.12 11.12 -5.67
CA GLU A 76 -0.20 10.81 -6.76
C GLU A 76 -0.46 9.41 -7.32
N LEU A 77 -0.71 8.45 -6.44
CA LEU A 77 -1.04 7.09 -6.86
C LEU A 77 -2.39 7.05 -7.57
N ALA A 78 -3.37 7.79 -7.06
CA ALA A 78 -4.69 7.87 -7.70
C ALA A 78 -4.57 8.40 -9.13
N GLU A 79 -3.75 9.42 -9.35
CA GLU A 79 -3.50 9.98 -10.68
C GLU A 79 -2.83 8.96 -11.59
N ASP A 80 -1.80 8.26 -11.11
CA ASP A 80 -1.08 7.26 -11.89
C ASP A 80 -2.00 6.08 -12.27
N LEU A 81 -2.80 5.60 -11.31
CA LEU A 81 -3.74 4.50 -11.59
C LEU A 81 -4.84 4.93 -12.57
N TYR A 82 -5.27 6.17 -12.50
CA TYR A 82 -6.25 6.73 -13.44
C TYR A 82 -5.70 6.76 -14.87
N GLU A 83 -4.44 7.15 -15.03
CA GLU A 83 -3.76 7.10 -16.33
C GLU A 83 -3.63 5.66 -16.84
N PHE A 84 -3.37 4.70 -15.96
CA PHE A 84 -3.22 3.29 -16.31
C PHE A 84 -4.53 2.65 -16.81
N ARG A 85 -5.67 3.27 -16.59
CA ARG A 85 -6.97 2.69 -17.00
C ARG A 85 -7.09 2.48 -18.51
N HIS A 86 -6.38 3.28 -19.30
CA HIS A 86 -6.38 3.18 -20.77
C HIS A 86 -5.11 2.55 -21.31
N TYR A 87 -4.00 2.73 -20.62
CA TYR A 87 -2.70 2.29 -21.09
C TYR A 87 -1.81 1.97 -19.90
N ARG A 88 -1.42 0.72 -19.78
CA ARG A 88 -0.48 0.31 -18.75
C ARG A 88 0.94 0.56 -19.25
N PHE A 89 1.68 1.39 -18.52
CA PHE A 89 3.06 1.73 -18.88
C PHE A 89 3.95 0.48 -18.81
N GLU A 90 5.08 0.53 -19.53
CA GLU A 90 6.05 -0.55 -19.52
C GLU A 90 6.62 -0.74 -18.11
N PRO A 91 6.69 -1.99 -17.61
CA PRO A 91 7.26 -2.24 -16.30
C PRO A 91 8.77 -2.06 -16.29
N HIS A 92 9.26 -1.38 -15.26
CA HIS A 92 10.68 -1.14 -15.03
C HIS A 92 11.05 -1.58 -13.61
N PRO A 93 11.29 -2.87 -13.38
CA PRO A 93 11.59 -3.40 -12.05
C PRO A 93 12.85 -2.79 -11.44
N GLU A 94 13.78 -2.28 -12.25
CA GLU A 94 14.97 -1.59 -11.76
C GLU A 94 14.66 -0.35 -10.92
N TYR A 95 13.49 0.28 -11.13
CA TYR A 95 13.06 1.42 -10.32
C TYR A 95 12.38 1.00 -9.02
N ALA A 96 12.23 -0.30 -8.79
CA ALA A 96 11.69 -0.87 -7.57
C ALA A 96 12.67 -1.91 -6.98
N SER A 97 13.98 -1.69 -7.14
CA SER A 97 15.01 -2.65 -6.75
C SER A 97 15.06 -2.93 -5.24
N SER A 98 14.60 -1.97 -4.41
CA SER A 98 14.53 -2.15 -2.96
C SER A 98 13.33 -2.97 -2.51
N PHE A 99 12.40 -3.27 -3.42
CA PHE A 99 11.18 -3.98 -3.10
C PHE A 99 11.45 -5.47 -2.87
N LYS A 100 11.14 -5.94 -1.66
CA LYS A 100 11.26 -7.36 -1.30
C LYS A 100 9.99 -8.11 -1.74
N ALA A 101 9.86 -8.28 -3.05
CA ALA A 101 8.66 -8.84 -3.68
C ALA A 101 8.30 -10.23 -3.14
N TYR A 102 9.31 -11.06 -2.86
CA TYR A 102 9.09 -12.41 -2.35
C TYR A 102 8.32 -12.39 -1.03
N LEU A 103 8.73 -11.55 -0.08
CA LEU A 103 8.08 -11.45 1.22
C LEU A 103 6.67 -10.86 1.10
N PHE A 104 6.51 -9.87 0.25
CA PHE A 104 5.21 -9.25 -0.02
C PHE A 104 4.24 -10.28 -0.61
N LYS A 105 4.66 -11.00 -1.63
CA LYS A 105 3.84 -12.04 -2.26
C LYS A 105 3.41 -13.09 -1.25
N LYS A 106 4.33 -13.52 -0.40
CA LYS A 106 4.04 -14.51 0.64
C LYS A 106 2.98 -14.02 1.61
N LEU A 107 3.02 -12.74 1.97
CA LEU A 107 2.03 -12.15 2.88
C LEU A 107 0.65 -12.06 2.25
N VAL A 108 0.55 -11.55 1.03
CA VAL A 108 -0.75 -11.23 0.40
C VAL A 108 -1.41 -12.43 -0.28
N LYS A 109 -0.64 -13.46 -0.58
CA LYS A 109 -1.14 -14.68 -1.23
C LYS A 109 -2.27 -15.28 -0.39
N GLU A 110 -3.35 -15.66 -1.06
CA GLU A 110 -4.54 -16.27 -0.43
C GLU A 110 -5.32 -15.34 0.51
N LYS A 111 -4.97 -14.05 0.55
CA LYS A 111 -5.73 -13.05 1.30
C LYS A 111 -6.75 -12.40 0.37
N ASP A 112 -7.88 -12.01 0.95
CA ASP A 112 -8.96 -11.34 0.21
C ASP A 112 -8.97 -9.83 0.43
N LYS A 113 -9.92 -9.16 -0.21
CA LYS A 113 -10.06 -7.69 -0.12
C LYS A 113 -10.37 -7.21 1.29
N HIS A 114 -11.02 -8.03 2.10
CA HIS A 114 -11.32 -7.66 3.48
C HIS A 114 -10.07 -7.64 4.32
N TRP A 115 -9.19 -8.61 4.09
CA TRP A 115 -7.90 -8.67 4.79
C TRP A 115 -7.03 -7.46 4.50
N ILE A 116 -6.88 -7.09 3.21
CA ILE A 116 -6.01 -5.96 2.85
C ILE A 116 -6.56 -4.64 3.38
N THR A 117 -7.88 -4.49 3.41
CA THR A 117 -8.53 -3.31 3.97
C THR A 117 -8.23 -3.19 5.46
N LEU A 118 -8.38 -4.30 6.19
CA LEU A 118 -8.09 -4.36 7.61
C LEU A 118 -6.60 -4.13 7.89
N ALA A 119 -5.73 -4.81 7.17
CA ALA A 119 -4.28 -4.67 7.33
C ALA A 119 -3.82 -3.23 7.10
N ALA A 120 -4.29 -2.59 6.03
CA ALA A 120 -3.93 -1.21 5.72
C ALA A 120 -4.39 -0.24 6.82
N THR A 121 -5.60 -0.44 7.35
CA THR A 121 -6.12 0.38 8.44
C THR A 121 -5.31 0.21 9.71
N ILE A 122 -4.98 -1.03 10.06
CA ILE A 122 -4.15 -1.33 11.23
C ILE A 122 -2.78 -0.66 11.12
N VAL A 123 -2.10 -0.86 10.00
CA VAL A 123 -0.76 -0.30 9.78
C VAL A 123 -0.79 1.22 9.85
N PHE A 124 -1.76 1.84 9.17
CA PHE A 124 -1.88 3.30 9.16
C PHE A 124 -2.13 3.84 10.57
N THR A 125 -3.07 3.23 11.31
CA THR A 125 -3.41 3.66 12.67
C THR A 125 -2.20 3.54 13.60
N THR A 126 -1.45 2.46 13.48
CA THR A 126 -0.25 2.21 14.28
C THR A 126 0.86 3.21 13.93
N GLU A 127 1.08 3.47 12.65
CA GLU A 127 2.11 4.42 12.22
C GLU A 127 1.81 5.86 12.66
N LYS A 128 0.53 6.25 12.65
CA LYS A 128 0.11 7.59 13.09
C LYS A 128 0.07 7.74 14.60
N ASN A 129 -0.02 6.64 15.34
CA ASN A 129 -0.11 6.64 16.80
C ASN A 129 0.89 5.65 17.38
N PRO A 130 2.19 6.00 17.39
CA PRO A 130 3.25 5.06 17.82
C PRO A 130 3.07 4.48 19.23
N GLU A 131 2.41 5.21 20.11
CA GLU A 131 2.20 4.80 21.51
C GLU A 131 0.85 4.10 21.74
N ILE A 132 0.10 3.80 20.67
CA ILE A 132 -1.23 3.19 20.80
C ILE A 132 -1.13 1.80 21.44
N THR A 133 -2.02 1.52 22.41
CA THR A 133 -2.10 0.19 23.00
C THR A 133 -2.91 -0.74 22.11
N MET A 134 -2.80 -2.05 22.34
CA MET A 134 -3.58 -3.02 21.59
C MET A 134 -5.09 -2.80 21.77
N GLY A 135 -5.53 -2.47 22.98
CA GLY A 135 -6.94 -2.18 23.26
C GLY A 135 -7.45 -0.98 22.49
N GLU A 136 -6.67 0.10 22.44
CA GLU A 136 -7.03 1.30 21.69
C GLU A 136 -7.02 1.05 20.19
N LEU A 137 -6.04 0.30 19.70
CA LEU A 137 -5.96 -0.09 18.28
C LEU A 137 -7.20 -0.88 17.88
N ALA A 138 -7.52 -1.92 18.64
CA ALA A 138 -8.69 -2.76 18.35
C ALA A 138 -9.97 -1.93 18.35
N ASP A 139 -10.15 -1.07 19.35
CA ASP A 139 -11.34 -0.23 19.45
C ASP A 139 -11.50 0.69 18.23
N ARG A 140 -10.44 1.37 17.82
CA ARG A 140 -10.47 2.27 16.66
C ARG A 140 -10.71 1.52 15.36
N VAL A 141 -10.01 0.42 15.15
CA VAL A 141 -10.08 -0.33 13.90
C VAL A 141 -11.44 -1.00 13.75
N VAL A 142 -12.00 -1.54 14.81
CA VAL A 142 -13.37 -2.11 14.80
C VAL A 142 -14.39 -1.06 14.37
N LYS A 143 -14.28 0.15 14.90
CA LYS A 143 -15.19 1.25 14.53
C LYS A 143 -15.09 1.64 13.06
N LEU A 144 -13.87 1.64 12.52
CA LEU A 144 -13.62 2.05 11.14
C LEU A 144 -13.93 0.97 10.11
N THR A 145 -13.69 -0.28 10.45
CA THR A 145 -13.77 -1.39 9.48
C THR A 145 -14.96 -2.31 9.69
N LYS A 146 -15.62 -2.23 10.85
CA LYS A 146 -16.70 -3.13 11.28
C LYS A 146 -16.23 -4.59 11.40
N CYS A 147 -14.92 -4.81 11.51
CA CYS A 147 -14.36 -6.12 11.81
C CYS A 147 -14.46 -6.41 13.31
N THR A 148 -14.30 -7.67 13.70
CA THR A 148 -14.29 -8.05 15.12
C THR A 148 -12.91 -7.78 15.74
N VAL A 149 -12.88 -7.72 17.06
CA VAL A 149 -11.62 -7.57 17.81
C VAL A 149 -10.65 -8.72 17.48
N ASP A 150 -11.17 -9.95 17.42
CA ASP A 150 -10.34 -11.12 17.09
C ASP A 150 -9.72 -11.02 15.71
N GLN A 151 -10.46 -10.51 14.71
CA GLN A 151 -9.94 -10.28 13.38
C GLN A 151 -8.83 -9.23 13.39
N VAL A 152 -8.99 -8.16 14.16
CA VAL A 152 -7.96 -7.13 14.30
C VAL A 152 -6.68 -7.71 14.90
N ILE A 153 -6.80 -8.45 15.99
CA ILE A 153 -5.66 -9.06 16.69
C ILE A 153 -4.94 -10.03 15.75
N HIS A 154 -5.68 -10.87 15.06
CA HIS A 154 -5.11 -11.86 14.14
C HIS A 154 -4.35 -11.17 13.00
N THR A 155 -4.99 -10.19 12.34
CA THR A 155 -4.37 -9.48 11.22
C THR A 155 -3.15 -8.68 11.70
N TYR A 156 -3.23 -8.04 12.86
CA TYR A 156 -2.07 -7.36 13.45
C TYR A 156 -0.90 -8.32 13.63
N SER A 157 -1.16 -9.54 14.12
CA SER A 157 -0.11 -10.54 14.33
C SER A 157 0.61 -10.91 13.03
N GLU A 158 -0.08 -10.80 11.89
CA GLU A 158 0.50 -11.10 10.58
C GLU A 158 1.39 -9.97 10.04
N VAL A 159 1.12 -8.72 10.43
CA VAL A 159 1.83 -7.56 9.87
C VAL A 159 2.79 -6.89 10.85
N LYS A 160 2.69 -7.15 12.14
CA LYS A 160 3.40 -6.41 13.19
C LYS A 160 4.92 -6.36 13.01
N GLU A 161 5.53 -7.44 12.58
CA GLU A 161 6.98 -7.52 12.42
C GLU A 161 7.51 -6.66 11.27
N TYR A 162 6.63 -6.26 10.34
CA TYR A 162 6.99 -5.42 9.21
C TYR A 162 6.78 -3.94 9.49
N ILE A 163 6.10 -3.58 10.59
CA ILE A 163 5.88 -2.19 10.97
C ILE A 163 7.13 -1.68 11.69
N LYS A 164 7.86 -0.78 11.04
CA LYS A 164 9.12 -0.27 11.56
C LYS A 164 8.95 0.45 12.90
N GLY A 165 9.85 0.15 13.83
CA GLY A 165 9.85 0.79 15.15
C GLY A 165 8.74 0.36 16.07
N LYS A 166 8.06 -0.74 15.78
CA LYS A 166 6.89 -1.19 16.53
C LYS A 166 7.04 -2.53 17.26
N GLU A 167 8.18 -3.17 17.12
CA GLU A 167 8.45 -4.46 17.75
C GLU A 167 8.25 -4.46 19.25
N HIS A 168 8.37 -3.29 19.87
CA HIS A 168 8.32 -3.12 21.31
C HIS A 168 7.10 -2.35 21.79
N SER A 169 6.19 -1.96 20.86
CA SER A 169 4.99 -1.25 21.25
C SER A 169 3.84 -2.22 21.48
N LEU A 170 2.67 -1.71 21.88
CA LEU A 170 1.45 -2.46 22.14
C LEU A 170 1.51 -3.37 23.36
N GLY A 171 2.47 -3.15 24.23
CA GLY A 171 2.46 -3.69 25.61
C GLY A 171 2.47 -5.20 25.75
N MET A 172 3.10 -5.87 24.82
CA MET A 172 3.19 -7.31 24.97
C MET A 172 4.44 -7.76 25.67
#